data_e95d2004c6afcc60d6277647a45fbca5
#
_entry.id   e95d2004c6afcc60d6277647a45fbca5
#
_cell.length_a   1.000
_cell.length_b   1.000
_cell.length_c   1.000
_cell.angle_alpha   90.00
_cell.angle_beta   90.00
_cell.angle_gamma   90.00
#
_symmetry.space_group_name_H-M   'P 1'
#
loop_
_entity.id
_entity.type
_entity.pdbx_description
1 polymer ?
#
loop_
_entity_poly.entity_id
_entity_poly.type
_entity_poly.pdbx_seq_one_letter_code
_entity_poly.pdbx_strand_id
1 'polypeptide(L)'
;MNESIKSGTFVFRPRARLIKTIGEELISDDKVAILELVKNSYDAYCTLNDEGAIVDITFNGNVQSRPSGEKYIAKEHASIIIYDEGIGMDFEVIRPAWMDPATNFKKLKQNQNPLNPLKKYAGEKGIGRFASAKLASKLELITKQAGKDEIFIKFNWNDFSNEYDYLDDIKIEWEIRPATEIQNHGTILRLYDLNEDWSESKIKDLRVALSRLLNPIVPIEDFLMSLNLPKEFESLSGTIERPETLNRPNYSIKGRIAADGSPQQIVFYSKAIGHEEILSLNENEFRLPRKYLAGPFSFEFKIWNRDTDELKALANETGNIVKNVKTDLDELCGISIYRDNIRVLPYGNKNNDWVRLDMRRVNNPTLRLSNNQIVGYIAIGIDSNPLLKDQSNREGIVESQAFEDIKDYIKLILNEVEQRRYA
;
A
#
# COMPACT_ATOMS: atom_id res chain seq x y z
N MET A 1 -19.75 19.50 -60.04
CA MET A 1 -18.37 19.28 -59.55
C MET A 1 -18.45 18.22 -58.46
N ASN A 2 -17.99 17.00 -58.74
CA ASN A 2 -17.92 15.97 -57.71
C ASN A 2 -16.75 16.30 -56.76
N GLU A 3 -17.04 16.71 -55.55
CA GLU A 3 -16.02 16.77 -54.48
C GLU A 3 -15.57 15.37 -54.21
N SER A 4 -14.31 15.05 -54.54
CA SER A 4 -13.71 13.78 -54.21
C SER A 4 -13.54 13.68 -52.70
N ILE A 5 -14.27 12.78 -52.05
CA ILE A 5 -14.10 12.46 -50.64
C ILE A 5 -12.66 11.97 -50.45
N LYS A 6 -11.86 12.73 -49.72
CA LYS A 6 -10.52 12.29 -49.31
C LYS A 6 -10.65 11.45 -48.04
N SER A 7 -10.27 10.19 -48.11
CA SER A 7 -10.23 9.27 -46.96
C SER A 7 -8.83 8.71 -46.77
N GLY A 8 -8.45 8.42 -45.51
CA GLY A 8 -7.14 7.87 -45.13
C GLY A 8 -7.17 7.36 -43.71
N THR A 9 -6.06 6.82 -43.25
CA THR A 9 -5.85 6.32 -41.88
C THR A 9 -4.72 7.10 -41.22
N PHE A 10 -4.86 7.36 -39.93
CA PHE A 10 -3.79 7.89 -39.08
C PHE A 10 -3.37 6.82 -38.08
N VAL A 11 -2.08 6.78 -37.75
CA VAL A 11 -1.52 5.94 -36.70
C VAL A 11 -1.18 6.80 -35.50
N PHE A 12 -1.58 6.38 -34.30
CA PHE A 12 -1.16 7.03 -33.08
C PHE A 12 0.32 6.74 -32.82
N ARG A 13 1.13 7.77 -32.64
CA ARG A 13 2.54 7.66 -32.21
C ARG A 13 2.69 8.46 -30.91
N PRO A 14 2.78 7.77 -29.73
CA PRO A 14 2.95 8.45 -28.46
C PRO A 14 4.32 9.13 -28.39
N ARG A 15 4.36 10.34 -27.85
CA ARG A 15 5.60 11.04 -27.51
C ARG A 15 6.27 10.39 -26.32
N ALA A 16 7.62 10.41 -26.29
CA ALA A 16 8.43 9.86 -25.19
C ALA A 16 8.00 10.43 -23.82
N ARG A 17 7.68 11.72 -23.76
CA ARG A 17 7.21 12.42 -22.57
C ARG A 17 6.00 11.75 -21.89
N LEU A 18 5.18 10.98 -22.61
CA LEU A 18 4.04 10.26 -22.01
C LEU A 18 4.46 9.37 -20.83
N ILE A 19 5.60 8.69 -20.95
CA ILE A 19 6.12 7.82 -19.87
C ILE A 19 6.46 8.62 -18.61
N LYS A 20 7.14 9.76 -18.79
CA LYS A 20 7.50 10.64 -17.68
C LYS A 20 6.25 11.25 -17.02
N THR A 21 5.29 11.71 -17.83
CA THR A 21 4.00 12.20 -17.34
C THR A 21 3.27 11.15 -16.51
N ILE A 22 3.23 9.89 -16.95
CA ILE A 22 2.64 8.79 -16.18
C ILE A 22 3.34 8.62 -14.82
N GLY A 23 4.68 8.65 -14.78
CA GLY A 23 5.45 8.48 -13.55
C GLY A 23 5.33 9.67 -12.59
N GLU A 24 5.37 10.90 -13.11
CA GLU A 24 5.37 12.12 -12.28
C GLU A 24 3.97 12.58 -11.86
N GLU A 25 2.97 12.45 -12.73
CA GLU A 25 1.62 13.01 -12.50
C GLU A 25 0.62 12.01 -11.90
N LEU A 26 0.76 10.71 -12.21
CA LEU A 26 -0.14 9.69 -11.64
C LEU A 26 0.30 9.19 -10.25
N ILE A 27 1.48 9.60 -9.78
CA ILE A 27 2.01 9.24 -8.47
C ILE A 27 2.10 10.51 -7.63
N SER A 28 1.29 10.58 -6.58
CA SER A 28 1.08 11.80 -5.81
C SER A 28 2.34 12.29 -5.07
N ASP A 29 3.10 11.38 -4.47
CA ASP A 29 4.31 11.72 -3.71
C ASP A 29 5.37 10.61 -3.73
N ASP A 30 6.58 10.91 -3.24
CA ASP A 30 7.73 9.99 -3.22
C ASP A 30 7.48 8.75 -2.36
N LYS A 31 6.72 8.88 -1.29
CA LYS A 31 6.32 7.76 -0.42
C LYS A 31 5.44 6.77 -1.19
N VAL A 32 4.45 7.27 -1.93
CA VAL A 32 3.59 6.45 -2.79
C VAL A 32 4.42 5.78 -3.87
N ALA A 33 5.43 6.47 -4.42
CA ALA A 33 6.34 5.89 -5.39
C ALA A 33 7.09 4.67 -4.83
N ILE A 34 7.66 4.75 -3.62
CA ILE A 34 8.31 3.59 -2.98
C ILE A 34 7.30 2.48 -2.71
N LEU A 35 6.10 2.80 -2.22
CA LEU A 35 5.07 1.79 -1.98
C LEU A 35 4.69 1.04 -3.27
N GLU A 36 4.61 1.71 -4.41
CA GLU A 36 4.33 1.06 -5.71
C GLU A 36 5.46 0.13 -6.15
N LEU A 37 6.73 0.49 -5.89
CA LEU A 37 7.86 -0.40 -6.17
C LEU A 37 7.86 -1.62 -5.22
N VAL A 38 7.61 -1.43 -3.93
CA VAL A 38 7.49 -2.54 -2.95
C VAL A 38 6.29 -3.44 -3.26
N LYS A 39 5.18 -2.92 -3.79
CA LYS A 39 4.08 -3.75 -4.29
C LYS A 39 4.49 -4.66 -5.44
N ASN A 40 5.40 -4.20 -6.32
CA ASN A 40 5.95 -5.07 -7.35
C ASN A 40 6.80 -6.20 -6.77
N SER A 41 7.57 -5.91 -5.72
CA SER A 41 8.31 -6.94 -4.96
C SER A 41 7.37 -7.94 -4.28
N TYR A 42 6.27 -7.47 -3.71
CA TYR A 42 5.22 -8.34 -3.16
C TYR A 42 4.58 -9.23 -4.24
N ASP A 43 4.29 -8.69 -5.42
CA ASP A 43 3.78 -9.49 -6.54
C ASP A 43 4.79 -10.57 -6.98
N ALA A 44 6.09 -10.25 -6.98
CA ALA A 44 7.16 -11.21 -7.28
C ALA A 44 7.27 -12.31 -6.22
N TYR A 45 7.11 -11.97 -4.92
CA TYR A 45 7.01 -12.92 -3.82
C TYR A 45 5.77 -13.82 -3.97
N CYS A 46 4.62 -13.29 -4.38
CA CYS A 46 3.40 -14.09 -4.53
C CYS A 46 3.54 -15.26 -5.53
N THR A 47 4.55 -15.22 -6.40
CA THR A 47 4.84 -16.30 -7.36
C THR A 47 5.78 -17.37 -6.82
N LEU A 48 6.39 -17.16 -5.64
CA LEU A 48 7.23 -18.18 -5.01
C LEU A 48 6.39 -19.27 -4.36
N ASN A 49 6.82 -20.52 -4.51
CA ASN A 49 6.21 -21.67 -3.86
C ASN A 49 6.84 -21.85 -2.48
N ASP A 50 6.06 -21.54 -1.43
CA ASP A 50 6.40 -21.78 0.00
C ASP A 50 7.74 -21.22 0.51
N GLU A 51 8.36 -20.31 -0.23
CA GLU A 51 9.55 -19.57 0.19
C GLU A 51 9.14 -18.19 0.68
N GLY A 52 9.75 -17.73 1.78
CA GLY A 52 9.64 -16.36 2.24
C GLY A 52 10.43 -15.42 1.32
N ALA A 53 10.19 -14.14 1.43
CA ALA A 53 10.99 -13.12 0.76
C ALA A 53 11.22 -11.89 1.63
N ILE A 54 12.38 -11.28 1.45
CA ILE A 54 12.76 -10.03 2.11
C ILE A 54 12.76 -8.92 1.05
N VAL A 55 12.32 -7.74 1.46
CA VAL A 55 12.47 -6.50 0.69
C VAL A 55 13.28 -5.52 1.51
N ASP A 56 14.48 -5.22 1.04
CA ASP A 56 15.38 -4.26 1.67
C ASP A 56 15.36 -2.93 0.93
N ILE A 57 15.03 -1.86 1.64
CA ILE A 57 15.03 -0.49 1.13
C ILE A 57 16.19 0.25 1.77
N THR A 58 17.23 0.57 1.00
CA THR A 58 18.45 1.21 1.49
C THR A 58 18.58 2.62 0.94
N PHE A 59 18.76 3.58 1.82
CA PHE A 59 19.09 4.96 1.47
C PHE A 59 20.56 5.22 1.73
N ASN A 60 21.27 5.67 0.70
CA ASN A 60 22.66 6.13 0.80
C ASN A 60 22.72 7.62 0.45
N GLY A 61 23.59 8.35 1.14
CA GLY A 61 23.80 9.77 0.85
C GLY A 61 24.34 10.53 2.05
N ASN A 62 24.67 11.78 1.82
CA ASN A 62 25.16 12.68 2.85
C ASN A 62 24.01 13.26 3.65
N VAL A 63 24.08 13.14 4.98
CA VAL A 63 23.10 13.75 5.88
C VAL A 63 23.53 15.18 6.19
N GLN A 64 22.58 16.10 6.01
CA GLN A 64 22.72 17.52 6.29
C GLN A 64 21.65 17.95 7.29
N SER A 65 21.81 19.16 7.85
CA SER A 65 20.84 19.76 8.76
C SER A 65 20.35 21.09 8.23
N ARG A 66 19.06 21.31 8.28
CA ARG A 66 18.45 22.61 7.98
C ARG A 66 18.66 23.58 9.15
N PRO A 67 18.51 24.89 8.94
CA PRO A 67 18.57 25.87 10.04
C PRO A 67 17.59 25.60 11.19
N SER A 68 16.48 24.91 10.92
CA SER A 68 15.51 24.45 11.91
C SER A 68 16.01 23.31 12.81
N GLY A 69 17.18 22.72 12.50
CA GLY A 69 17.70 21.52 13.14
C GLY A 69 17.20 20.20 12.57
N GLU A 70 16.27 20.20 11.61
CA GLU A 70 15.80 19.00 10.94
C GLU A 70 16.91 18.41 10.06
N LYS A 71 17.17 17.11 10.24
CA LYS A 71 18.11 16.36 9.41
C LYS A 71 17.44 15.88 8.13
N TYR A 72 18.23 15.79 7.05
CA TYR A 72 17.78 15.24 5.78
C TYR A 72 18.95 14.61 5.01
N ILE A 73 18.65 13.61 4.18
CA ILE A 73 19.58 13.06 3.19
C ILE A 73 19.49 13.99 1.98
N ALA A 74 20.60 14.64 1.66
CA ALA A 74 20.68 15.54 0.50
C ALA A 74 20.63 14.72 -0.78
N LYS A 75 19.83 15.15 -1.76
CA LYS A 75 19.63 14.46 -3.04
C LYS A 75 20.91 14.31 -3.87
N GLU A 76 21.85 15.26 -3.70
CA GLU A 76 23.14 15.23 -4.37
C GLU A 76 23.95 13.99 -3.96
N HIS A 77 24.29 13.15 -4.95
CA HIS A 77 25.00 11.89 -4.76
C HIS A 77 24.30 10.86 -3.86
N ALA A 78 23.01 11.05 -3.60
CA ALA A 78 22.20 10.08 -2.88
C ALA A 78 21.66 9.00 -3.83
N SER A 79 21.38 7.84 -3.26
CA SER A 79 20.72 6.74 -3.95
C SER A 79 19.71 6.04 -3.06
N ILE A 80 18.69 5.46 -3.70
CA ILE A 80 17.75 4.53 -3.06
C ILE A 80 17.92 3.19 -3.76
N ILE A 81 18.14 2.14 -2.98
CA ILE A 81 18.24 0.77 -3.49
C ILE A 81 17.07 -0.01 -2.91
N ILE A 82 16.29 -0.65 -3.77
CA ILE A 82 15.23 -1.57 -3.38
C ILE A 82 15.65 -2.95 -3.91
N TYR A 83 15.96 -3.85 -2.99
CA TYR A 83 16.27 -5.25 -3.27
C TYR A 83 15.12 -6.13 -2.83
N ASP A 84 14.70 -7.08 -3.65
CA ASP A 84 13.76 -8.11 -3.28
C ASP A 84 14.28 -9.52 -3.63
N GLU A 85 13.89 -10.48 -2.80
CA GLU A 85 14.10 -11.91 -3.01
C GLU A 85 12.91 -12.57 -3.70
N GLY A 86 12.17 -11.82 -4.52
CA GLY A 86 11.10 -12.36 -5.36
C GLY A 86 11.64 -13.27 -6.45
N ILE A 87 10.75 -13.86 -7.25
CA ILE A 87 11.11 -14.82 -8.29
C ILE A 87 12.13 -14.28 -9.33
N GLY A 88 12.28 -12.97 -9.42
CA GLY A 88 13.07 -12.31 -10.46
C GLY A 88 12.45 -12.40 -11.85
N MET A 89 13.15 -11.89 -12.85
CA MET A 89 12.70 -11.88 -14.23
C MET A 89 13.76 -12.47 -15.16
N ASP A 90 13.31 -13.21 -16.16
CA ASP A 90 14.13 -13.57 -17.29
C ASP A 90 13.90 -12.62 -18.47
N PHE A 91 14.64 -12.80 -19.54
CA PHE A 91 14.56 -11.94 -20.71
C PHE A 91 13.18 -11.91 -21.36
N GLU A 92 12.48 -13.03 -21.38
CA GLU A 92 11.13 -13.15 -21.95
C GLU A 92 10.08 -12.43 -21.10
N VAL A 93 10.33 -12.30 -19.80
CA VAL A 93 9.45 -11.59 -18.86
C VAL A 93 9.70 -10.08 -18.89
N ILE A 94 10.95 -9.64 -19.04
CA ILE A 94 11.31 -8.21 -18.97
C ILE A 94 10.58 -7.38 -20.02
N ARG A 95 10.53 -7.87 -21.28
CA ARG A 95 9.88 -7.13 -22.36
C ARG A 95 8.41 -6.82 -22.03
N PRO A 96 7.50 -7.78 -21.81
CA PRO A 96 6.12 -7.50 -21.46
C PRO A 96 5.95 -6.89 -20.06
N ALA A 97 6.87 -7.18 -19.14
CA ALA A 97 6.77 -6.67 -17.77
C ALA A 97 7.31 -5.25 -17.60
N TRP A 98 8.31 -4.80 -18.37
CA TRP A 98 8.96 -3.50 -18.21
C TRP A 98 8.89 -2.60 -19.44
N MET A 99 8.96 -3.13 -20.66
CA MET A 99 9.04 -2.32 -21.87
C MET A 99 7.67 -2.01 -22.48
N ASP A 100 6.64 -2.82 -22.20
CA ASP A 100 5.30 -2.61 -22.73
C ASP A 100 4.39 -1.94 -21.68
N PRO A 101 4.12 -0.63 -21.76
CA PRO A 101 3.24 0.07 -20.82
C PRO A 101 1.81 -0.47 -20.87
N ALA A 102 1.13 -0.47 -19.71
CA ALA A 102 -0.29 -0.82 -19.58
C ALA A 102 -0.67 -2.24 -20.06
N THR A 103 0.25 -3.21 -19.97
CA THR A 103 -0.06 -4.61 -20.32
C THR A 103 -0.84 -5.32 -19.21
N ASN A 104 -1.68 -6.27 -19.60
CA ASN A 104 -2.37 -7.20 -18.68
C ASN A 104 -1.51 -8.44 -18.37
N PHE A 105 -0.18 -8.34 -18.45
CA PHE A 105 0.74 -9.48 -18.30
C PHE A 105 0.54 -10.24 -16.99
N LYS A 106 0.39 -9.53 -15.87
CA LYS A 106 0.16 -10.13 -14.54
C LYS A 106 -1.16 -10.91 -14.50
N LYS A 107 -2.23 -10.37 -15.07
CA LYS A 107 -3.55 -11.02 -15.14
C LYS A 107 -3.54 -12.26 -16.01
N LEU A 108 -2.81 -12.25 -17.11
CA LEU A 108 -2.65 -13.42 -17.98
C LEU A 108 -1.87 -14.55 -17.26
N LYS A 109 -0.81 -14.22 -16.53
CA LYS A 109 -0.07 -15.20 -15.71
C LYS A 109 -0.92 -15.77 -14.57
N GLN A 110 -1.71 -14.98 -13.90
CA GLN A 110 -2.59 -15.44 -12.83
C GLN A 110 -3.62 -16.46 -13.30
N ASN A 111 -4.16 -16.27 -14.51
CA ASN A 111 -5.11 -17.22 -15.11
C ASN A 111 -4.46 -18.54 -15.52
N GLN A 112 -3.16 -18.55 -15.82
CA GLN A 112 -2.41 -19.76 -16.24
C GLN A 112 -1.90 -20.59 -15.04
N ASN A 113 -1.58 -19.94 -13.93
CA ASN A 113 -1.13 -20.57 -12.69
C ASN A 113 -1.94 -20.00 -11.52
N PRO A 114 -3.03 -20.69 -11.09
CA PRO A 114 -3.78 -20.24 -9.92
C PRO A 114 -2.87 -20.28 -8.69
N LEU A 115 -2.52 -19.11 -8.21
CA LEU A 115 -1.74 -18.93 -6.99
C LEU A 115 -2.49 -19.47 -5.77
N ASN A 116 -1.75 -19.74 -4.69
CA ASN A 116 -2.34 -19.93 -3.38
C ASN A 116 -3.40 -18.83 -3.14
N PRO A 117 -4.63 -19.16 -2.70
CA PRO A 117 -5.69 -18.19 -2.46
C PRO A 117 -5.29 -17.02 -1.55
N LEU A 118 -4.26 -17.21 -0.72
CA LEU A 118 -3.69 -16.18 0.15
C LEU A 118 -2.66 -15.28 -0.52
N LYS A 119 -2.08 -15.69 -1.66
CA LYS A 119 -1.06 -14.97 -2.43
C LYS A 119 -1.69 -14.42 -3.73
N LYS A 120 -2.24 -13.22 -3.70
CA LYS A 120 -2.83 -12.56 -4.88
C LYS A 120 -2.01 -11.36 -5.30
N TYR A 121 -1.89 -11.14 -6.61
CA TYR A 121 -1.23 -9.96 -7.15
C TYR A 121 -1.96 -8.66 -6.79
N ALA A 122 -1.19 -7.66 -6.37
CA ALA A 122 -1.70 -6.33 -6.04
C ALA A 122 -1.77 -5.39 -7.25
N GLY A 123 -0.93 -5.63 -8.27
CA GLY A 123 -0.77 -4.72 -9.42
C GLY A 123 -1.57 -5.13 -10.65
N GLU A 124 -2.56 -4.32 -11.05
CA GLU A 124 -3.37 -4.60 -12.26
C GLU A 124 -2.95 -3.81 -13.52
N LYS A 125 -2.49 -2.56 -13.38
CA LYS A 125 -2.40 -1.61 -14.49
C LYS A 125 -1.04 -1.52 -15.19
N GLY A 126 0.00 -2.18 -14.68
CA GLY A 126 1.33 -2.18 -15.30
C GLY A 126 2.07 -0.83 -15.36
N ILE A 127 1.67 0.17 -14.56
CA ILE A 127 2.29 1.51 -14.53
C ILE A 127 3.16 1.76 -13.29
N GLY A 128 3.09 0.91 -12.26
CA GLY A 128 3.83 1.08 -11.00
C GLY A 128 5.36 1.13 -11.17
N ARG A 129 5.90 0.55 -12.27
CA ARG A 129 7.33 0.62 -12.61
C ARG A 129 7.83 2.05 -12.89
N PHE A 130 6.97 2.92 -13.38
CA PHE A 130 7.29 4.32 -13.66
C PHE A 130 7.36 5.18 -12.38
N ALA A 131 7.02 4.61 -11.22
CA ALA A 131 7.25 5.23 -9.93
C ALA A 131 8.73 5.58 -9.69
N SER A 132 9.65 4.82 -10.31
CA SER A 132 11.09 5.13 -10.26
C SER A 132 11.43 6.49 -10.89
N ALA A 133 10.72 6.92 -11.94
CA ALA A 133 10.90 8.24 -12.56
C ALA A 133 10.49 9.40 -11.63
N LYS A 134 9.55 9.18 -10.71
CA LYS A 134 9.20 10.15 -9.66
C LYS A 134 10.32 10.36 -8.66
N LEU A 135 11.05 9.30 -8.32
CA LEU A 135 12.08 9.30 -7.28
C LEU A 135 13.43 9.80 -7.76
N ALA A 136 13.82 9.45 -9.00
CA ALA A 136 15.16 9.68 -9.52
C ALA A 136 15.17 9.83 -11.03
N SER A 137 16.19 10.49 -11.56
CA SER A 137 16.40 10.63 -13.01
C SER A 137 17.06 9.39 -13.65
N LYS A 138 17.73 8.54 -12.86
CA LYS A 138 18.42 7.32 -13.35
C LYS A 138 18.02 6.09 -12.55
N LEU A 139 17.84 4.97 -13.25
CA LEU A 139 17.53 3.67 -12.67
C LEU A 139 18.44 2.60 -13.28
N GLU A 140 19.07 1.79 -12.44
CA GLU A 140 19.62 0.50 -12.80
C GLU A 140 18.69 -0.60 -12.27
N LEU A 141 18.25 -1.46 -13.18
CA LEU A 141 17.48 -2.66 -12.85
C LEU A 141 18.37 -3.87 -13.06
N ILE A 142 18.55 -4.67 -12.02
CA ILE A 142 19.27 -5.94 -12.05
C ILE A 142 18.28 -7.00 -11.59
N THR A 143 18.14 -8.06 -12.38
CA THR A 143 17.20 -9.12 -12.03
C THR A 143 17.70 -10.48 -12.48
N LYS A 144 17.32 -11.52 -11.74
CA LYS A 144 17.76 -12.88 -11.98
C LYS A 144 16.70 -13.87 -11.53
N GLN A 145 16.42 -14.86 -12.35
CA GLN A 145 15.69 -16.06 -11.94
C GLN A 145 16.68 -17.15 -11.50
N ALA A 146 16.22 -18.05 -10.66
CA ALA A 146 17.03 -19.18 -10.21
C ALA A 146 17.61 -19.99 -11.40
N GLY A 147 18.90 -20.26 -11.34
CA GLY A 147 19.61 -21.03 -12.38
C GLY A 147 19.89 -20.28 -13.68
N LYS A 148 19.62 -18.95 -13.76
CA LYS A 148 19.89 -18.11 -14.94
C LYS A 148 20.94 -17.05 -14.63
N ASP A 149 21.47 -16.42 -15.68
CA ASP A 149 22.35 -15.27 -15.60
C ASP A 149 21.58 -14.00 -15.16
N GLU A 150 22.30 -13.00 -14.67
CA GLU A 150 21.74 -11.69 -14.36
C GLU A 150 21.43 -10.91 -15.64
N ILE A 151 20.33 -10.19 -15.61
CA ILE A 151 19.99 -9.19 -16.62
C ILE A 151 20.16 -7.81 -15.98
N PHE A 152 20.92 -6.97 -16.62
CA PHE A 152 21.21 -5.60 -16.21
C PHE A 152 20.63 -4.62 -17.24
N ILE A 153 19.88 -3.62 -16.79
CA ILE A 153 19.23 -2.63 -17.65
C ILE A 153 19.43 -1.24 -17.05
N LYS A 154 19.74 -0.26 -17.90
CA LYS A 154 19.87 1.15 -17.51
C LYS A 154 18.77 1.98 -18.11
N PHE A 155 18.12 2.78 -17.25
CA PHE A 155 17.17 3.79 -17.65
C PHE A 155 17.69 5.18 -17.27
N ASN A 156 17.60 6.11 -18.21
CA ASN A 156 17.74 7.53 -17.95
C ASN A 156 16.39 8.21 -18.27
N TRP A 157 15.64 8.55 -17.23
CA TRP A 157 14.30 9.15 -17.39
C TRP A 157 14.35 10.52 -18.05
N ASN A 158 15.52 11.19 -18.09
CA ASN A 158 15.68 12.45 -18.81
C ASN A 158 15.59 12.28 -20.34
N ASP A 159 15.89 11.10 -20.86
CA ASP A 159 15.78 10.81 -22.29
C ASP A 159 14.31 10.86 -22.76
N PHE A 160 13.35 10.69 -21.83
CA PHE A 160 11.93 10.82 -22.07
C PHE A 160 11.40 12.26 -21.92
N SER A 161 12.26 13.24 -21.67
CA SER A 161 11.83 14.64 -21.42
C SER A 161 11.72 15.48 -22.69
N ASN A 162 12.29 15.02 -23.80
CA ASN A 162 12.27 15.75 -25.06
C ASN A 162 10.85 15.71 -25.68
N GLU A 163 10.30 16.89 -25.98
CA GLU A 163 8.96 17.03 -26.53
C GLU A 163 8.84 16.56 -28.01
N TYR A 164 9.97 16.44 -28.69
CA TYR A 164 10.02 16.10 -30.11
C TYR A 164 10.24 14.61 -30.38
N ASP A 165 10.73 13.85 -29.40
CA ASP A 165 11.02 12.43 -29.58
C ASP A 165 9.74 11.59 -29.42
N TYR A 166 9.63 10.55 -30.24
CA TYR A 166 8.61 9.53 -30.06
C TYR A 166 9.09 8.43 -29.11
N LEU A 167 8.15 7.72 -28.51
CA LEU A 167 8.46 6.68 -27.54
C LEU A 167 9.31 5.55 -28.16
N ASP A 168 9.08 5.22 -29.41
CA ASP A 168 9.82 4.19 -30.17
C ASP A 168 11.23 4.65 -30.62
N ASP A 169 11.58 5.93 -30.49
CA ASP A 169 12.92 6.45 -30.73
C ASP A 169 13.86 6.24 -29.51
N ILE A 170 13.29 6.10 -28.31
CA ILE A 170 14.07 5.92 -27.07
C ILE A 170 14.58 4.47 -26.98
N LYS A 171 15.88 4.30 -26.86
CA LYS A 171 16.52 3.00 -26.75
C LYS A 171 17.02 2.78 -25.35
N ILE A 172 16.69 1.63 -24.77
CA ILE A 172 17.11 1.21 -23.44
C ILE A 172 18.19 0.14 -23.61
N GLU A 173 19.36 0.39 -23.01
CA GLU A 173 20.48 -0.54 -23.03
C GLU A 173 20.31 -1.64 -21.99
N TRP A 174 20.62 -2.87 -22.39
CA TRP A 174 20.60 -4.05 -21.51
C TRP A 174 21.78 -4.98 -21.81
N GLU A 175 22.15 -5.75 -20.81
CA GLU A 175 23.15 -6.82 -20.96
C GLU A 175 22.75 -8.05 -20.13
N ILE A 176 23.12 -9.23 -20.58
CA ILE A 176 23.08 -10.48 -19.81
C ILE A 176 24.51 -10.76 -19.38
N ARG A 177 24.73 -10.96 -18.08
CA ARG A 177 26.05 -11.16 -17.51
C ARG A 177 26.04 -12.27 -16.45
N PRO A 178 27.20 -12.91 -16.14
CA PRO A 178 27.29 -13.83 -15.02
C PRO A 178 26.80 -13.18 -13.72
N ALA A 179 26.13 -13.96 -12.89
CA ALA A 179 25.57 -13.48 -11.63
C ALA A 179 26.69 -13.01 -10.68
N THR A 180 26.65 -11.72 -10.31
CA THR A 180 27.63 -11.10 -9.40
C THR A 180 26.96 -10.46 -8.20
N GLU A 181 25.69 -10.07 -8.31
CA GLU A 181 24.98 -9.28 -7.31
C GLU A 181 23.81 -10.06 -6.70
N ILE A 182 23.13 -10.89 -7.49
CA ILE A 182 22.00 -11.71 -7.04
C ILE A 182 22.43 -13.18 -7.01
N GLN A 183 22.52 -13.77 -5.81
CA GLN A 183 23.01 -15.15 -5.68
C GLN A 183 22.03 -16.17 -6.24
N ASN A 184 20.76 -16.13 -5.80
CA ASN A 184 19.75 -17.12 -6.18
C ASN A 184 18.75 -16.53 -7.18
N HIS A 185 17.83 -15.74 -6.74
CA HIS A 185 16.83 -15.04 -7.54
C HIS A 185 16.46 -13.71 -6.86
N GLY A 186 15.84 -12.80 -7.59
CA GLY A 186 15.39 -11.52 -7.05
C GLY A 186 15.53 -10.37 -8.04
N THR A 187 15.32 -9.17 -7.53
CA THR A 187 15.45 -7.92 -8.27
C THR A 187 16.08 -6.82 -7.43
N ILE A 188 17.00 -6.07 -8.01
CA ILE A 188 17.58 -4.86 -7.44
C ILE A 188 17.16 -3.68 -8.32
N LEU A 189 16.56 -2.66 -7.72
CA LEU A 189 16.32 -1.35 -8.32
C LEU A 189 17.25 -0.34 -7.65
N ARG A 190 18.21 0.24 -8.39
CA ARG A 190 19.09 1.31 -7.92
C ARG A 190 18.69 2.63 -8.56
N LEU A 191 18.26 3.54 -7.76
CA LEU A 191 17.78 4.87 -8.13
C LEU A 191 18.87 5.89 -7.80
N TYR A 192 19.38 6.59 -8.83
CA TYR A 192 20.43 7.60 -8.71
C TYR A 192 19.93 8.97 -9.16
N ASP A 193 20.65 10.01 -8.75
CA ASP A 193 20.30 11.38 -9.05
C ASP A 193 18.85 11.65 -8.60
N LEU A 194 18.62 11.57 -7.29
CA LEU A 194 17.30 11.72 -6.68
C LEU A 194 16.72 13.09 -7.00
N ASN A 195 15.40 13.13 -7.23
CA ASN A 195 14.70 14.36 -7.56
C ASN A 195 14.54 15.27 -6.33
N GLU A 196 14.44 14.69 -5.13
CA GLU A 196 14.12 15.40 -3.89
C GLU A 196 15.00 14.96 -2.72
N ASP A 197 15.18 15.86 -1.74
CA ASP A 197 15.77 15.54 -0.45
C ASP A 197 14.85 14.63 0.38
N TRP A 198 15.45 13.81 1.25
CA TRP A 198 14.71 12.95 2.17
C TRP A 198 14.87 13.42 3.61
N SER A 199 13.92 14.22 4.09
CA SER A 199 13.90 14.70 5.46
C SER A 199 13.53 13.59 6.45
N GLU A 200 13.90 13.79 7.72
CA GLU A 200 13.54 12.87 8.81
C GLU A 200 12.03 12.64 8.88
N SER A 201 11.23 13.68 8.66
CA SER A 201 9.78 13.58 8.59
C SER A 201 9.31 12.68 7.43
N LYS A 202 9.85 12.88 6.22
CA LYS A 202 9.56 12.04 5.04
C LYS A 202 9.89 10.57 5.29
N ILE A 203 11.02 10.29 5.96
CA ILE A 203 11.47 8.92 6.29
C ILE A 203 10.53 8.28 7.32
N LYS A 204 10.11 9.02 8.36
CA LYS A 204 9.12 8.55 9.34
C LYS A 204 7.78 8.23 8.67
N ASP A 205 7.29 9.10 7.81
CA ASP A 205 6.04 8.90 7.05
C ASP A 205 6.13 7.66 6.15
N LEU A 206 7.28 7.43 5.51
CA LEU A 206 7.53 6.23 4.72
C LEU A 206 7.49 4.97 5.59
N ARG A 207 8.17 4.98 6.75
CA ARG A 207 8.17 3.84 7.68
C ARG A 207 6.76 3.47 8.14
N VAL A 208 5.96 4.47 8.52
CA VAL A 208 4.54 4.29 8.88
C VAL A 208 3.74 3.73 7.70
N ALA A 209 3.94 4.24 6.49
CA ALA A 209 3.22 3.77 5.32
C ALA A 209 3.57 2.31 4.97
N LEU A 210 4.85 1.92 5.05
CA LEU A 210 5.30 0.54 4.86
C LEU A 210 4.71 -0.41 5.91
N SER A 211 4.69 -0.03 7.19
CA SER A 211 4.11 -0.85 8.27
C SER A 211 2.61 -1.13 8.08
N ARG A 212 1.93 -0.33 7.23
CA ARG A 212 0.51 -0.45 6.92
C ARG A 212 0.25 -1.00 5.52
N LEU A 213 1.28 -1.38 4.77
CA LEU A 213 1.13 -1.80 3.37
C LEU A 213 0.31 -3.09 3.25
N LEU A 214 0.60 -4.06 4.12
CA LEU A 214 -0.03 -5.38 4.11
C LEU A 214 -1.21 -5.48 5.06
N ASN A 215 -2.17 -6.32 4.68
CA ASN A 215 -3.38 -6.59 5.45
C ASN A 215 -3.05 -7.24 6.81
N PRO A 216 -3.48 -6.65 7.94
CA PRO A 216 -3.25 -7.25 9.26
C PRO A 216 -4.26 -8.34 9.66
N ILE A 217 -5.41 -8.43 8.99
CA ILE A 217 -6.44 -9.44 9.29
C ILE A 217 -5.95 -10.82 8.87
N VAL A 218 -5.18 -10.87 7.76
CA VAL A 218 -4.54 -12.09 7.28
C VAL A 218 -3.04 -11.85 7.29
N PRO A 219 -2.36 -12.15 8.41
CA PRO A 219 -0.93 -11.88 8.54
C PRO A 219 -0.14 -12.70 7.51
N ILE A 220 0.78 -12.03 6.84
CA ILE A 220 1.76 -12.61 5.93
C ILE A 220 3.09 -12.57 6.68
N GLU A 221 3.47 -13.70 7.28
CA GLU A 221 4.61 -13.79 8.19
C GLU A 221 5.94 -13.98 7.44
N ASP A 222 5.87 -14.47 6.21
CA ASP A 222 7.01 -14.83 5.37
C ASP A 222 7.39 -13.76 4.32
N PHE A 223 6.78 -12.56 4.38
CA PHE A 223 7.19 -11.39 3.60
C PHE A 223 7.63 -10.27 4.54
N LEU A 224 8.95 -10.06 4.60
CA LEU A 224 9.56 -9.09 5.50
C LEU A 224 10.02 -7.86 4.73
N MET A 225 9.90 -6.70 5.35
CA MET A 225 10.42 -5.44 4.81
C MET A 225 11.42 -4.83 5.79
N SER A 226 12.52 -4.30 5.31
CA SER A 226 13.48 -3.55 6.11
C SER A 226 13.81 -2.18 5.50
N LEU A 227 14.20 -1.26 6.36
CA LEU A 227 14.65 0.07 5.99
C LEU A 227 16.06 0.28 6.53
N ASN A 228 17.02 0.49 5.63
CA ASN A 228 18.42 0.71 5.95
C ASN A 228 18.78 2.17 5.64
N LEU A 229 19.21 2.90 6.66
CA LEU A 229 19.42 4.35 6.60
C LEU A 229 20.84 4.71 7.05
N PRO A 230 21.34 5.90 6.66
CA PRO A 230 22.59 6.43 7.22
C PRO A 230 22.54 6.50 8.75
N LYS A 231 23.71 6.44 9.40
CA LYS A 231 23.89 6.37 10.84
C LYS A 231 23.10 7.43 11.62
N GLU A 232 22.95 8.62 11.05
CA GLU A 232 22.21 9.72 11.65
C GLU A 232 20.71 9.45 11.83
N PHE A 233 20.18 8.46 11.11
CA PHE A 233 18.79 7.98 11.15
C PHE A 233 18.68 6.53 11.64
N GLU A 234 19.71 5.99 12.31
CA GLU A 234 19.74 4.58 12.76
C GLU A 234 18.50 4.18 13.59
N SER A 235 17.96 5.10 14.38
CA SER A 235 16.71 4.88 15.14
C SER A 235 15.47 4.61 14.28
N LEU A 236 15.51 4.92 13.00
CA LEU A 236 14.45 4.67 12.01
C LEU A 236 14.78 3.47 11.12
N SER A 237 15.98 2.89 11.22
CA SER A 237 16.40 1.70 10.50
C SER A 237 15.82 0.41 11.09
N GLY A 238 15.94 -0.68 10.35
CA GLY A 238 15.56 -2.03 10.75
C GLY A 238 14.25 -2.52 10.18
N THR A 239 13.81 -3.66 10.62
CA THR A 239 12.59 -4.31 10.16
C THR A 239 11.36 -3.43 10.35
N ILE A 240 10.47 -3.45 9.37
CA ILE A 240 9.22 -2.71 9.40
C ILE A 240 8.18 -3.54 10.15
N GLU A 241 7.92 -3.14 11.36
CA GLU A 241 6.93 -3.77 12.23
C GLU A 241 5.84 -2.79 12.61
N ARG A 242 4.69 -3.32 13.01
CA ARG A 242 3.62 -2.51 13.60
C ARG A 242 3.90 -2.28 15.07
N PRO A 243 3.61 -1.08 15.60
CA PRO A 243 3.79 -0.82 17.03
C PRO A 243 3.00 -1.79 17.92
N GLU A 244 3.61 -2.25 19.00
CA GLU A 244 2.98 -3.12 20.00
C GLU A 244 1.72 -2.49 20.62
N THR A 245 1.63 -1.16 20.60
CA THR A 245 0.45 -0.38 20.96
C THR A 245 -0.83 -0.91 20.31
N LEU A 246 -0.76 -1.40 19.05
CA LEU A 246 -1.90 -1.91 18.31
C LEU A 246 -2.42 -3.27 18.77
N ASN A 247 -1.64 -3.97 19.59
CA ASN A 247 -2.03 -5.28 20.13
C ASN A 247 -2.82 -5.18 21.43
N ARG A 248 -2.99 -3.96 21.99
CA ARG A 248 -3.62 -3.72 23.29
C ARG A 248 -4.75 -2.69 23.25
N PRO A 249 -5.83 -2.96 22.48
CA PRO A 249 -6.98 -2.08 22.44
C PRO A 249 -7.82 -2.19 23.73
N ASN A 250 -8.57 -1.13 24.05
CA ASN A 250 -9.60 -1.19 25.08
C ASN A 250 -10.79 -2.04 24.65
N TYR A 251 -11.15 -1.92 23.36
CA TYR A 251 -12.22 -2.72 22.73
C TYR A 251 -11.77 -3.16 21.34
N SER A 252 -12.26 -4.30 20.90
CA SER A 252 -12.18 -4.67 19.49
C SER A 252 -13.45 -5.37 19.02
N ILE A 253 -13.72 -5.26 17.73
CA ILE A 253 -14.77 -6.03 17.06
C ILE A 253 -14.23 -6.50 15.71
N LYS A 254 -14.36 -7.79 15.44
CA LYS A 254 -13.91 -8.42 14.20
C LYS A 254 -14.96 -9.39 13.67
N GLY A 255 -14.95 -9.61 12.38
CA GLY A 255 -15.87 -10.54 11.74
C GLY A 255 -15.90 -10.42 10.24
N ARG A 256 -16.97 -10.95 9.65
CA ARG A 256 -17.19 -10.94 8.21
C ARG A 256 -18.63 -10.58 7.88
N ILE A 257 -18.82 -9.88 6.78
CA ILE A 257 -20.12 -9.70 6.12
C ILE A 257 -20.12 -10.60 4.88
N ALA A 258 -21.15 -11.43 4.73
CA ALA A 258 -21.31 -12.32 3.61
C ALA A 258 -21.76 -11.59 2.33
N ALA A 259 -21.79 -12.29 1.20
CA ALA A 259 -22.17 -11.72 -0.10
C ALA A 259 -23.62 -11.18 -0.14
N ASP A 260 -24.50 -11.70 0.71
CA ASP A 260 -25.89 -11.26 0.85
C ASP A 260 -26.08 -10.15 1.91
N GLY A 261 -24.99 -9.74 2.58
CA GLY A 261 -24.99 -8.75 3.66
C GLY A 261 -25.21 -9.34 5.05
N SER A 262 -25.32 -10.66 5.21
CA SER A 262 -25.48 -11.26 6.54
C SER A 262 -24.18 -11.22 7.35
N PRO A 263 -24.25 -10.91 8.67
CA PRO A 263 -23.10 -10.91 9.55
C PRO A 263 -22.66 -12.36 9.87
N GLN A 264 -21.34 -12.62 9.86
CA GLN A 264 -20.76 -13.93 10.14
C GLN A 264 -19.61 -13.81 11.13
N GLN A 265 -19.59 -14.67 12.15
CA GLN A 265 -18.49 -14.79 13.11
C GLN A 265 -18.10 -13.44 13.74
N ILE A 266 -19.09 -12.69 14.21
CA ILE A 266 -18.82 -11.41 14.86
C ILE A 266 -18.31 -11.66 16.27
N VAL A 267 -17.09 -11.22 16.55
CA VAL A 267 -16.42 -11.38 17.84
C VAL A 267 -16.13 -10.01 18.42
N PHE A 268 -16.55 -9.79 19.65
CA PHE A 268 -16.30 -8.58 20.41
C PHE A 268 -15.33 -8.87 21.57
N TYR A 269 -14.43 -7.95 21.83
CA TYR A 269 -13.54 -7.96 22.97
C TYR A 269 -13.64 -6.65 23.75
N SER A 270 -13.63 -6.75 25.05
CA SER A 270 -13.48 -5.62 25.98
C SER A 270 -12.37 -5.92 26.98
N LYS A 271 -11.45 -4.99 27.18
CA LYS A 271 -10.37 -5.10 28.18
C LYS A 271 -10.93 -5.28 29.59
N ALA A 272 -12.06 -4.67 29.91
CA ALA A 272 -12.72 -4.80 31.22
C ALA A 272 -13.25 -6.22 31.47
N ILE A 273 -13.72 -6.91 30.42
CA ILE A 273 -14.23 -8.29 30.48
C ILE A 273 -13.05 -9.29 30.41
N GLY A 274 -12.01 -8.95 29.66
CA GLY A 274 -10.77 -9.74 29.56
C GLY A 274 -10.82 -10.94 28.62
N HIS A 275 -11.94 -11.17 27.91
CA HIS A 275 -12.08 -12.25 26.93
C HIS A 275 -12.90 -11.83 25.70
N GLU A 276 -12.85 -12.65 24.65
CA GLU A 276 -13.63 -12.49 23.45
C GLU A 276 -15.02 -13.11 23.60
N GLU A 277 -16.06 -12.42 23.10
CA GLU A 277 -17.45 -12.88 23.06
C GLU A 277 -17.91 -12.98 21.61
N ILE A 278 -18.57 -14.11 21.26
CA ILE A 278 -19.25 -14.25 19.97
C ILE A 278 -20.61 -13.56 20.06
N LEU A 279 -20.82 -12.56 19.22
CA LEU A 279 -22.08 -11.83 19.18
C LEU A 279 -23.09 -12.52 18.26
N SER A 280 -24.24 -12.84 18.81
CA SER A 280 -25.44 -13.22 18.04
C SER A 280 -26.18 -11.96 17.66
N LEU A 281 -25.88 -11.40 16.48
CA LEU A 281 -26.58 -10.23 15.98
C LEU A 281 -27.91 -10.64 15.35
N ASN A 282 -28.97 -9.87 15.62
CA ASN A 282 -30.25 -10.07 14.96
C ASN A 282 -30.12 -9.66 13.49
N GLU A 283 -30.22 -10.62 12.58
CA GLU A 283 -30.07 -10.38 11.15
C GLU A 283 -31.02 -9.32 10.60
N ASN A 284 -32.20 -9.16 11.18
CA ASN A 284 -33.17 -8.15 10.75
C ASN A 284 -32.79 -6.73 11.17
N GLU A 285 -32.06 -6.58 12.29
CA GLU A 285 -31.59 -5.30 12.80
C GLU A 285 -30.23 -4.93 12.20
N PHE A 286 -29.42 -5.94 11.90
CA PHE A 286 -28.09 -5.78 11.30
C PHE A 286 -28.14 -5.92 9.78
N ARG A 287 -29.09 -5.22 9.14
CA ARG A 287 -29.32 -5.27 7.69
C ARG A 287 -29.56 -3.87 7.14
N LEU A 288 -29.08 -3.62 5.93
CA LEU A 288 -29.40 -2.38 5.22
C LEU A 288 -30.85 -2.42 4.74
N PRO A 289 -31.59 -1.29 4.74
CA PRO A 289 -32.99 -1.21 4.27
C PRO A 289 -33.09 -1.30 2.73
N ARG A 290 -32.02 -1.67 2.06
CA ARG A 290 -31.92 -1.79 0.61
C ARG A 290 -31.12 -3.03 0.20
N LYS A 291 -31.16 -3.35 -1.10
CA LYS A 291 -30.35 -4.45 -1.65
C LYS A 291 -28.87 -4.15 -1.44
N TYR A 292 -28.15 -5.10 -0.83
CA TYR A 292 -26.72 -5.07 -0.61
C TYR A 292 -25.95 -5.35 -1.90
N LEU A 293 -24.93 -4.54 -2.24
CA LEU A 293 -24.19 -4.63 -3.49
C LEU A 293 -22.66 -4.71 -3.30
N ALA A 294 -22.13 -4.45 -2.09
CA ALA A 294 -20.69 -4.40 -1.89
C ALA A 294 -19.98 -5.75 -2.07
N GLY A 295 -20.70 -6.88 -1.90
CA GLY A 295 -20.09 -8.21 -1.83
C GLY A 295 -19.46 -8.50 -0.46
N PRO A 296 -18.86 -9.68 -0.26
CA PRO A 296 -18.34 -10.09 1.04
C PRO A 296 -17.12 -9.26 1.45
N PHE A 297 -16.98 -8.95 2.74
CA PHE A 297 -15.76 -8.36 3.28
C PHE A 297 -15.51 -8.82 4.71
N SER A 298 -14.24 -8.86 5.11
CA SER A 298 -13.83 -9.07 6.50
C SER A 298 -13.44 -7.74 7.12
N PHE A 299 -13.58 -7.63 8.43
CA PHE A 299 -13.23 -6.40 9.15
C PHE A 299 -12.66 -6.69 10.52
N GLU A 300 -11.85 -5.75 11.02
CA GLU A 300 -11.40 -5.66 12.40
C GLU A 300 -11.30 -4.19 12.78
N PHE A 301 -11.94 -3.78 13.86
CA PHE A 301 -11.83 -2.45 14.44
C PHE A 301 -11.33 -2.56 15.86
N LYS A 302 -10.23 -1.86 16.14
CA LYS A 302 -9.59 -1.74 17.45
C LYS A 302 -9.80 -0.32 17.95
N ILE A 303 -10.20 -0.16 19.20
CA ILE A 303 -10.62 1.10 19.79
C ILE A 303 -9.84 1.38 21.07
N TRP A 304 -9.35 2.60 21.22
CA TRP A 304 -8.66 3.07 22.40
C TRP A 304 -9.41 4.23 23.06
N ASN A 305 -9.50 4.16 24.39
CA ASN A 305 -9.81 5.32 25.19
C ASN A 305 -8.55 6.21 25.23
N ARG A 306 -8.73 7.50 25.03
CA ARG A 306 -7.61 8.43 24.87
C ARG A 306 -7.48 9.41 26.05
N ASP A 307 -8.08 9.08 27.17
CA ASP A 307 -7.85 9.80 28.41
C ASP A 307 -6.44 9.54 28.97
N THR A 308 -6.01 10.43 29.85
CA THR A 308 -4.62 10.44 30.33
C THR A 308 -4.24 9.14 31.07
N ASP A 309 -5.17 8.55 31.81
CA ASP A 309 -4.89 7.40 32.66
C ASP A 309 -4.80 6.12 31.83
N GLU A 310 -5.68 5.95 30.84
CA GLU A 310 -5.59 4.85 29.87
C GLU A 310 -4.33 4.91 29.02
N LEU A 311 -3.92 6.12 28.59
CA LEU A 311 -2.64 6.27 27.85
C LEU A 311 -1.41 5.97 28.70
N LYS A 312 -1.43 6.27 30.01
CA LYS A 312 -0.37 5.88 30.95
C LYS A 312 -0.36 4.37 31.16
N ALA A 313 -1.52 3.76 31.35
CA ALA A 313 -1.63 2.30 31.51
C ALA A 313 -1.08 1.57 30.28
N LEU A 314 -1.49 2.00 29.07
CA LEU A 314 -1.01 1.44 27.81
C LEU A 314 0.51 1.62 27.62
N ALA A 315 1.06 2.77 28.01
CA ALA A 315 2.49 3.02 27.96
C ALA A 315 3.27 2.05 28.88
N ASN A 316 2.78 1.83 30.08
CA ASN A 316 3.36 0.87 31.02
C ASN A 316 3.27 -0.58 30.49
N GLU A 317 2.13 -0.98 29.93
CA GLU A 317 1.90 -2.32 29.39
C GLU A 317 2.80 -2.63 28.16
N THR A 318 3.14 -1.62 27.38
CA THR A 318 3.98 -1.76 26.17
C THR A 318 5.46 -1.44 26.42
N GLY A 319 5.84 -1.08 27.65
CA GLY A 319 7.21 -0.66 27.98
C GLY A 319 7.61 0.65 27.28
N ASN A 320 6.63 1.49 26.94
CA ASN A 320 6.80 2.72 26.18
C ASN A 320 6.57 3.97 27.04
N ILE A 321 6.80 5.15 26.47
CA ILE A 321 6.41 6.41 27.09
C ILE A 321 5.10 6.90 26.47
N VAL A 322 4.30 7.66 27.24
CA VAL A 322 2.99 8.15 26.84
C VAL A 322 3.05 8.95 25.51
N LYS A 323 4.13 9.70 25.30
CA LYS A 323 4.32 10.46 24.05
C LYS A 323 4.37 9.55 22.82
N ASN A 324 5.11 8.44 22.88
CA ASN A 324 5.24 7.48 21.78
C ASN A 324 3.91 6.78 21.51
N VAL A 325 3.23 6.27 22.56
CA VAL A 325 1.91 5.66 22.44
C VAL A 325 0.90 6.61 21.78
N LYS A 326 0.90 7.88 22.20
CA LYS A 326 0.04 8.89 21.57
C LYS A 326 0.40 9.12 20.10
N THR A 327 1.68 9.19 19.77
CA THR A 327 2.14 9.33 18.39
C THR A 327 1.72 8.13 17.54
N ASP A 328 1.93 6.89 18.02
CA ASP A 328 1.51 5.68 17.31
C ASP A 328 0.00 5.71 16.98
N LEU A 329 -0.83 6.01 18.00
CA LEU A 329 -2.28 6.08 17.81
C LEU A 329 -2.70 7.24 16.91
N ASP A 330 -2.01 8.38 16.94
CA ASP A 330 -2.30 9.53 16.08
C ASP A 330 -1.93 9.27 14.63
N GLU A 331 -0.88 8.50 14.36
CA GLU A 331 -0.42 8.21 13.01
C GLU A 331 -1.11 7.00 12.37
N LEU A 332 -1.58 6.06 13.19
CA LEU A 332 -2.19 4.83 12.72
C LEU A 332 -3.72 4.84 12.76
N CYS A 333 -4.34 5.89 13.33
CA CYS A 333 -5.79 6.01 13.41
C CYS A 333 -6.47 6.08 12.03
N GLY A 334 -7.77 5.78 12.03
CA GLY A 334 -8.63 5.74 10.86
C GLY A 334 -8.88 4.32 10.35
N ILE A 335 -9.78 4.21 9.39
CA ILE A 335 -10.20 2.91 8.83
C ILE A 335 -9.54 2.73 7.47
N SER A 336 -8.67 1.71 7.36
CA SER A 336 -7.97 1.32 6.15
C SER A 336 -8.76 0.28 5.36
N ILE A 337 -8.69 0.36 4.03
CA ILE A 337 -9.21 -0.68 3.14
C ILE A 337 -8.01 -1.42 2.53
N TYR A 338 -8.09 -2.74 2.55
CA TYR A 338 -7.13 -3.65 1.92
C TYR A 338 -7.83 -4.41 0.81
N ARG A 339 -7.24 -4.39 -0.39
CA ARG A 339 -7.69 -5.18 -1.52
C ARG A 339 -6.63 -6.21 -1.88
N ASP A 340 -7.02 -7.50 -1.87
CA ASP A 340 -6.11 -8.62 -2.12
C ASP A 340 -4.79 -8.46 -1.33
N ASN A 341 -4.92 -8.19 -0.02
CA ASN A 341 -3.88 -7.99 0.99
C ASN A 341 -3.10 -6.68 0.92
N ILE A 342 -3.30 -5.83 -0.06
CA ILE A 342 -2.60 -4.54 -0.16
C ILE A 342 -3.54 -3.38 0.16
N ARG A 343 -3.01 -2.42 0.91
CA ARG A 343 -3.73 -1.21 1.29
C ARG A 343 -4.10 -0.34 0.09
N VAL A 344 -5.35 0.09 0.04
CA VAL A 344 -5.87 1.07 -0.92
C VAL A 344 -5.75 2.46 -0.31
N LEU A 345 -4.89 3.31 -0.89
CA LEU A 345 -4.78 4.70 -0.49
C LEU A 345 -6.00 5.49 -1.00
N PRO A 346 -6.43 6.60 -0.32
CA PRO A 346 -5.85 7.17 0.91
C PRO A 346 -6.52 6.65 2.20
N TYR A 347 -7.34 5.59 2.14
CA TYR A 347 -8.13 5.11 3.29
C TYR A 347 -7.25 4.77 4.49
N GLY A 348 -7.67 5.26 5.67
CA GLY A 348 -6.94 5.14 6.92
C GLY A 348 -5.75 6.08 7.06
N ASN A 349 -5.53 7.06 6.17
CA ASN A 349 -4.62 8.16 6.46
C ASN A 349 -5.19 9.02 7.58
N LYS A 350 -4.33 9.57 8.42
CA LYS A 350 -4.66 10.36 9.62
C LYS A 350 -5.75 11.43 9.38
N ASN A 351 -5.72 12.09 8.22
CA ASN A 351 -6.64 13.16 7.88
C ASN A 351 -7.78 12.71 6.95
N ASN A 352 -7.96 11.40 6.77
CA ASN A 352 -8.99 10.85 5.89
C ASN A 352 -10.09 10.15 6.71
N ASP A 353 -11.06 10.94 7.20
CA ASP A 353 -12.28 10.43 7.83
C ASP A 353 -13.39 10.17 6.79
N TRP A 354 -13.14 9.22 5.89
CA TRP A 354 -14.03 8.89 4.77
C TRP A 354 -15.40 8.32 5.18
N VAL A 355 -15.52 7.83 6.42
CA VAL A 355 -16.79 7.35 7.01
C VAL A 355 -17.54 8.48 7.73
N ARG A 356 -16.90 9.64 7.93
CA ARG A 356 -17.43 10.81 8.67
C ARG A 356 -17.74 10.51 10.14
N LEU A 357 -16.81 9.82 10.81
CA LEU A 357 -16.96 9.45 12.22
C LEU A 357 -16.91 10.65 13.14
N ASP A 358 -16.05 11.63 12.87
CA ASP A 358 -15.95 12.84 13.66
C ASP A 358 -17.23 13.69 13.59
N MET A 359 -17.88 13.74 12.42
CA MET A 359 -19.18 14.40 12.29
C MET A 359 -20.28 13.67 13.09
N ARG A 360 -20.29 12.32 13.10
CA ARG A 360 -21.22 11.54 13.94
C ARG A 360 -21.01 11.85 15.42
N ARG A 361 -19.77 12.03 15.86
CA ARG A 361 -19.43 12.34 17.25
C ARG A 361 -19.88 13.74 17.65
N VAL A 362 -19.79 14.73 16.79
CA VAL A 362 -20.30 16.10 17.08
C VAL A 362 -21.78 16.05 17.46
N ASN A 363 -22.58 15.20 16.81
CA ASN A 363 -24.02 15.06 17.10
C ASN A 363 -24.33 14.29 18.40
N ASN A 364 -23.43 13.41 18.85
CA ASN A 364 -23.57 12.67 20.11
C ASN A 364 -22.17 12.32 20.69
N PRO A 365 -21.51 13.26 21.35
CA PRO A 365 -20.12 13.14 21.79
C PRO A 365 -19.89 12.08 22.89
N THR A 366 -20.91 11.76 23.66
CA THR A 366 -20.83 10.77 24.75
C THR A 366 -20.82 9.35 24.21
N LEU A 367 -21.67 9.06 23.23
CA LEU A 367 -21.84 7.71 22.70
C LEU A 367 -20.87 7.42 21.55
N ARG A 368 -20.73 8.36 20.60
CA ARG A 368 -20.05 8.12 19.33
C ARG A 368 -18.52 8.19 19.43
N LEU A 369 -17.87 7.29 18.70
CA LEU A 369 -16.41 7.25 18.55
C LEU A 369 -15.94 8.24 17.47
N SER A 370 -14.78 8.86 17.69
CA SER A 370 -14.11 9.68 16.68
C SER A 370 -13.11 8.85 15.86
N ASN A 371 -12.77 9.36 14.69
CA ASN A 371 -11.81 8.73 13.79
C ASN A 371 -10.45 8.44 14.47
N ASN A 372 -9.98 9.36 15.33
CA ASN A 372 -8.71 9.20 16.04
C ASN A 372 -8.71 8.14 17.16
N GLN A 373 -9.86 7.62 17.55
CA GLN A 373 -9.99 6.55 18.57
C GLN A 373 -9.96 5.15 17.95
N ILE A 374 -9.99 5.03 16.62
CA ILE A 374 -10.19 3.77 15.91
C ILE A 374 -8.99 3.51 15.02
N VAL A 375 -8.46 2.29 15.07
CA VAL A 375 -7.63 1.72 14.01
C VAL A 375 -8.42 0.58 13.40
N GLY A 376 -8.92 0.81 12.19
CA GLY A 376 -9.84 -0.10 11.52
C GLY A 376 -9.23 -0.68 10.25
N TYR A 377 -9.61 -1.93 9.97
CA TYR A 377 -9.19 -2.68 8.80
C TYR A 377 -10.40 -3.30 8.12
N ILE A 378 -10.49 -3.15 6.80
CA ILE A 378 -11.49 -3.79 5.94
C ILE A 378 -10.74 -4.51 4.83
N ALA A 379 -11.05 -5.78 4.64
CA ALA A 379 -10.46 -6.61 3.58
C ALA A 379 -11.52 -6.98 2.54
N ILE A 380 -11.25 -6.60 1.29
CA ILE A 380 -12.03 -6.89 0.08
C ILE A 380 -11.16 -7.58 -0.96
N GLY A 381 -11.77 -8.13 -2.01
CA GLY A 381 -11.05 -8.73 -3.13
C GLY A 381 -11.58 -8.26 -4.47
N ILE A 382 -10.73 -8.23 -5.49
CA ILE A 382 -11.11 -7.86 -6.86
C ILE A 382 -12.24 -8.75 -7.38
N ASP A 383 -12.08 -10.07 -7.24
CA ASP A 383 -13.05 -11.05 -7.76
C ASP A 383 -14.33 -11.10 -6.94
N SER A 384 -14.22 -10.95 -5.61
CA SER A 384 -15.35 -11.02 -4.70
C SER A 384 -16.18 -9.73 -4.62
N ASN A 385 -15.58 -8.59 -4.99
CA ASN A 385 -16.20 -7.26 -4.90
C ASN A 385 -16.11 -6.49 -6.22
N PRO A 386 -16.64 -7.01 -7.35
CA PRO A 386 -16.43 -6.45 -8.69
C PRO A 386 -17.07 -5.08 -8.90
N LEU A 387 -18.02 -4.68 -8.04
CA LEU A 387 -18.66 -3.36 -8.09
C LEU A 387 -17.88 -2.28 -7.35
N LEU A 388 -16.89 -2.64 -6.53
CA LEU A 388 -15.96 -1.73 -5.89
C LEU A 388 -14.77 -1.50 -6.83
N LYS A 389 -14.81 -0.47 -7.64
CA LYS A 389 -13.77 -0.16 -8.63
C LYS A 389 -12.79 0.87 -8.11
N ASP A 390 -11.49 0.67 -8.36
CA ASP A 390 -10.47 1.67 -8.03
C ASP A 390 -10.54 2.86 -8.99
N GLN A 391 -10.24 4.04 -8.48
CA GLN A 391 -10.07 5.24 -9.28
C GLN A 391 -8.87 5.11 -10.22
N SER A 392 -8.86 5.90 -11.29
CA SER A 392 -7.80 5.84 -12.32
C SER A 392 -6.42 6.21 -11.79
N ASN A 393 -6.35 7.12 -10.83
CA ASN A 393 -5.12 7.54 -10.14
C ASN A 393 -4.68 6.59 -9.01
N ARG A 394 -5.39 5.46 -8.77
CA ARG A 394 -5.16 4.51 -7.68
C ARG A 394 -5.32 5.04 -6.26
N GLU A 395 -5.84 6.23 -6.10
CA GLU A 395 -6.10 6.85 -4.81
C GLU A 395 -7.60 6.87 -4.51
N GLY A 396 -8.12 5.72 -4.13
CA GLY A 396 -9.50 5.55 -3.70
C GLY A 396 -10.33 4.58 -4.54
N ILE A 397 -11.52 4.33 -4.04
CA ILE A 397 -12.57 3.55 -4.69
C ILE A 397 -13.58 4.55 -5.28
N VAL A 398 -14.10 4.23 -6.46
CA VAL A 398 -15.13 5.04 -7.12
C VAL A 398 -16.38 5.08 -6.25
N GLU A 399 -16.90 6.28 -5.99
CA GLU A 399 -18.15 6.47 -5.26
C GLU A 399 -19.30 5.75 -6.00
N SER A 400 -19.90 4.80 -5.32
CA SER A 400 -20.95 3.94 -5.86
C SER A 400 -21.84 3.45 -4.74
N GLN A 401 -23.02 2.90 -5.08
CA GLN A 401 -23.91 2.31 -4.07
C GLN A 401 -23.21 1.18 -3.30
N ALA A 402 -22.38 0.37 -3.96
CA ALA A 402 -21.60 -0.68 -3.31
C ALA A 402 -20.61 -0.11 -2.27
N PHE A 403 -20.00 1.05 -2.56
CA PHE A 403 -19.11 1.69 -1.61
C PHE A 403 -19.86 2.36 -0.45
N GLU A 404 -21.03 2.94 -0.71
CA GLU A 404 -21.93 3.43 0.36
C GLU A 404 -22.42 2.29 1.27
N ASP A 405 -22.66 1.10 0.73
CA ASP A 405 -23.03 -0.07 1.53
C ASP A 405 -21.91 -0.43 2.54
N ILE A 406 -20.63 -0.37 2.14
CA ILE A 406 -19.51 -0.55 3.09
C ILE A 406 -19.54 0.52 4.19
N LYS A 407 -19.70 1.79 3.83
CA LYS A 407 -19.75 2.90 4.81
C LYS A 407 -20.89 2.69 5.83
N ASP A 408 -22.04 2.24 5.37
CA ASP A 408 -23.18 2.01 6.24
C ASP A 408 -23.00 0.79 7.13
N TYR A 409 -22.40 -0.31 6.62
CA TYR A 409 -22.05 -1.45 7.48
C TYR A 409 -21.00 -1.09 8.53
N ILE A 410 -20.00 -0.28 8.22
CA ILE A 410 -19.05 0.23 9.22
C ILE A 410 -19.79 0.95 10.34
N LYS A 411 -20.75 1.80 10.01
CA LYS A 411 -21.55 2.52 11.01
C LYS A 411 -22.39 1.58 11.86
N LEU A 412 -22.98 0.53 11.27
CA LEU A 412 -23.74 -0.51 12.00
C LEU A 412 -22.82 -1.26 12.97
N ILE A 413 -21.65 -1.71 12.51
CA ILE A 413 -20.65 -2.42 13.32
C ILE A 413 -20.16 -1.55 14.48
N LEU A 414 -19.82 -0.29 14.21
CA LEU A 414 -19.39 0.63 15.26
C LEU A 414 -20.50 0.96 16.27
N ASN A 415 -21.76 0.99 15.83
CA ASN A 415 -22.89 1.19 16.73
C ASN A 415 -22.98 0.08 17.78
N GLU A 416 -22.71 -1.18 17.42
CA GLU A 416 -22.65 -2.29 18.38
C GLU A 416 -21.60 -2.07 19.47
N VAL A 417 -20.41 -1.63 19.08
CA VAL A 417 -19.33 -1.32 20.02
C VAL A 417 -19.68 -0.12 20.89
N GLU A 418 -20.22 0.95 20.28
CA GLU A 418 -20.59 2.18 20.98
C GLU A 418 -21.63 1.93 22.06
N GLN A 419 -22.67 1.12 21.78
CA GLN A 419 -23.68 0.75 22.76
C GLN A 419 -23.12 -0.07 23.92
N ARG A 420 -22.28 -1.09 23.63
CA ARG A 420 -21.66 -1.97 24.65
C ARG A 420 -20.63 -1.25 25.50
N ARG A 421 -19.95 -0.24 24.93
CA ARG A 421 -19.01 0.61 25.67
C ARG A 421 -19.72 1.54 26.64
N TYR A 422 -20.97 1.94 26.32
CA TYR A 422 -21.76 2.88 27.12
C TYR A 422 -22.56 2.18 28.23
N ALA A 423 -22.92 0.90 28.02
CA ALA A 423 -23.63 0.08 29.01
C ALA A 423 -22.70 -0.34 30.18
#